data_bde335c02facd0fe5086bc223a87f59b
#
_entry.id   bde335c02facd0fe5086bc223a87f59b
#
_cell.length_a   1.000
_cell.length_b   1.000
_cell.length_c   1.000
_cell.angle_alpha   90.00
_cell.angle_beta   90.00
_cell.angle_gamma   90.00
#
_symmetry.space_group_name_H-M   'P 1'
#
loop_
_entity.id
_entity.type
_entity.pdbx_description
1 polymer ?
#
loop_
_entity_poly.entity_id
_entity_poly.type
_entity_poly.pdbx_seq_one_letter_code
_entity_poly.pdbx_strand_id
1 'polypeptide(L)'
;MKRSIIYIMSALLALSVCGCSKFLDVNPKGETFDNDMFTSAEGYEDALYGIYSELSAKEDLYGGNLVWMAEVMSQNTTALSDNTFGNLATANWKINGPTSLRKKVWSNAYTVINHLNNIIQHAEKGGENEFKHSKLYLGEALALRAMIHFDLVRYFGAPFWASEDLKAKAIPYVSRYAFSVTDYSSLDEVYDLITAELTRAESLLEEDSSLIPAVRTNSAYGFTDARITHLNLYAVQALLARVYWTRGDLGNAAIYAQKVIDSKKFSFRPLSTFVQSDGGTLDLNETIFGFYSESSQSTNSKRYGITGASATFSLASDWKNLYEDNAGDVADYRINSWFDNTENRLKKTVNSSVANGAGYSGKSIVGINVLRLPELYYIMAEFYMTSNPRLAAEFFNAVTSTRGLEPVAEGKLTYDMLFNERRKEFYGEGFTWFEMKKLGKDIKTAAGQTLSGSVPGNYIVPIPDEEDESRKDMEI
;
A
#
# COMPACT_ATOMS: atom_id res chain seq x y z
N MET A 1 -66.72 11.16 -48.05
CA MET A 1 -66.38 10.73 -46.65
C MET A 1 -65.33 9.64 -46.57
N LYS A 2 -65.41 8.51 -47.26
CA LYS A 2 -64.40 7.41 -47.12
C LYS A 2 -62.98 7.78 -47.59
N ARG A 3 -62.79 8.62 -48.60
CA ARG A 3 -61.50 9.06 -49.11
C ARG A 3 -60.80 10.06 -48.16
N SER A 4 -61.54 10.93 -47.48
CA SER A 4 -61.00 11.89 -46.52
C SER A 4 -60.52 11.22 -45.25
N ILE A 5 -61.12 10.12 -44.80
CA ILE A 5 -60.70 9.33 -43.64
C ILE A 5 -59.34 8.61 -43.91
N ILE A 6 -59.17 8.12 -45.17
CA ILE A 6 -57.90 7.48 -45.54
C ILE A 6 -56.71 8.47 -45.51
N TYR A 7 -56.92 9.70 -46.00
CA TYR A 7 -55.85 10.72 -45.94
C TYR A 7 -55.51 11.17 -44.51
N ILE A 8 -56.52 11.23 -43.64
CA ILE A 8 -56.32 11.54 -42.22
C ILE A 8 -55.59 10.40 -41.49
N MET A 9 -55.92 9.15 -41.75
CA MET A 9 -55.21 8.00 -41.21
C MET A 9 -53.80 7.89 -41.76
N SER A 10 -53.57 8.20 -43.05
CA SER A 10 -52.19 8.20 -43.59
C SER A 10 -51.29 9.33 -43.02
N ALA A 11 -51.91 10.51 -42.77
CA ALA A 11 -51.21 11.61 -42.14
C ALA A 11 -50.88 11.35 -40.66
N LEU A 12 -51.76 10.69 -39.91
CA LEU A 12 -51.49 10.25 -38.52
C LEU A 12 -50.44 9.14 -38.48
N LEU A 13 -50.39 8.24 -39.45
CA LEU A 13 -49.38 7.19 -39.53
C LEU A 13 -48.00 7.76 -39.88
N ALA A 14 -47.94 8.82 -40.71
CA ALA A 14 -46.67 9.50 -41.05
C ALA A 14 -46.10 10.33 -39.89
N LEU A 15 -46.93 10.84 -38.98
CA LEU A 15 -46.49 11.58 -37.78
C LEU A 15 -45.98 10.66 -36.67
N SER A 16 -46.29 9.37 -36.69
CA SER A 16 -45.80 8.40 -35.70
C SER A 16 -44.40 7.86 -36.01
N VAL A 17 -43.82 8.16 -37.17
CA VAL A 17 -42.45 7.71 -37.56
C VAL A 17 -41.37 8.75 -37.25
N CYS A 18 -41.73 9.98 -36.88
CA CYS A 18 -40.80 10.97 -36.32
C CYS A 18 -40.62 10.75 -34.82
N GLY A 19 -40.37 9.53 -34.39
CA GLY A 19 -39.93 9.21 -33.04
C GLY A 19 -38.52 9.73 -32.86
N CYS A 20 -38.37 10.70 -31.97
CA CYS A 20 -37.08 11.23 -31.53
C CYS A 20 -36.17 10.06 -31.12
N SER A 21 -35.16 9.76 -31.91
CA SER A 21 -34.08 8.80 -31.56
C SER A 21 -33.39 9.14 -30.22
N LYS A 22 -33.46 10.39 -29.79
CA LYS A 22 -33.00 10.85 -28.49
C LYS A 22 -33.80 10.42 -27.26
N PHE A 23 -35.04 9.85 -27.46
CA PHE A 23 -35.86 9.38 -26.32
C PHE A 23 -35.50 7.95 -25.88
N LEU A 24 -34.71 7.22 -26.70
CA LEU A 24 -34.23 5.88 -26.40
C LEU A 24 -32.79 5.86 -25.89
N ASP A 25 -32.07 6.99 -25.91
CA ASP A 25 -30.81 7.18 -25.20
C ASP A 25 -31.09 7.50 -23.73
N VAL A 26 -31.65 6.54 -23.03
CA VAL A 26 -31.67 6.56 -21.56
C VAL A 26 -30.36 6.04 -21.11
N ASN A 27 -29.37 6.93 -20.91
CA ASN A 27 -28.23 6.59 -20.10
C ASN A 27 -28.73 6.30 -18.68
N PRO A 28 -28.54 5.09 -18.13
CA PRO A 28 -28.86 4.84 -16.75
C PRO A 28 -28.17 5.88 -15.89
N LYS A 29 -28.89 6.54 -15.00
CA LYS A 29 -28.28 7.48 -14.06
C LYS A 29 -27.26 6.71 -13.22
N GLY A 30 -25.98 6.93 -13.48
CA GLY A 30 -24.87 6.30 -12.79
C GLY A 30 -23.88 5.52 -13.67
N GLU A 31 -24.15 5.31 -14.97
CA GLU A 31 -23.15 4.75 -15.89
C GLU A 31 -22.59 5.88 -16.76
N THR A 32 -21.36 6.28 -16.43
CA THR A 32 -20.56 7.11 -17.35
C THR A 32 -19.85 6.15 -18.30
N PHE A 33 -20.06 6.31 -19.61
CA PHE A 33 -19.32 5.53 -20.59
C PHE A 33 -17.84 5.87 -20.50
N ASP A 34 -16.96 4.87 -20.63
CA ASP A 34 -15.52 4.97 -20.53
C ASP A 34 -14.95 6.15 -21.36
N ASN A 35 -15.42 6.30 -22.61
CA ASN A 35 -15.00 7.40 -23.46
C ASN A 35 -15.49 8.79 -23.00
N ASP A 36 -16.56 8.89 -22.25
CA ASP A 36 -17.09 10.16 -21.74
C ASP A 36 -16.38 10.58 -20.45
N MET A 37 -15.95 9.60 -19.64
CA MET A 37 -15.25 9.83 -18.38
C MET A 37 -13.93 10.59 -18.58
N PHE A 38 -13.14 10.21 -19.57
CA PHE A 38 -11.83 10.78 -19.84
C PHE A 38 -11.82 12.01 -20.77
N THR A 39 -12.94 12.73 -20.84
CA THR A 39 -13.04 13.98 -21.60
C THR A 39 -12.85 15.24 -20.77
N SER A 40 -12.67 15.11 -19.47
CA SER A 40 -12.47 16.23 -18.54
C SER A 40 -11.43 15.91 -17.44
N ALA A 41 -10.87 16.93 -16.82
CA ALA A 41 -9.98 16.80 -15.68
C ALA A 41 -10.66 16.07 -14.51
N GLU A 42 -11.92 16.42 -14.22
CA GLU A 42 -12.73 15.80 -13.17
C GLU A 42 -12.91 14.30 -13.40
N GLY A 43 -13.06 13.86 -14.65
CA GLY A 43 -13.18 12.44 -14.97
C GLY A 43 -11.91 11.64 -14.64
N TYR A 44 -10.72 12.20 -14.86
CA TYR A 44 -9.46 11.60 -14.41
C TYR A 44 -9.33 11.58 -12.89
N GLU A 45 -9.73 12.67 -12.21
CA GLU A 45 -9.72 12.75 -10.75
C GLU A 45 -10.67 11.71 -10.15
N ASP A 46 -11.89 11.61 -10.66
CA ASP A 46 -12.88 10.63 -10.20
C ASP A 46 -12.41 9.19 -10.43
N ALA A 47 -11.79 8.90 -11.58
CA ALA A 47 -11.21 7.59 -11.85
C ALA A 47 -10.10 7.23 -10.85
N LEU A 48 -9.19 8.16 -10.56
CA LEU A 48 -8.13 7.96 -9.57
C LEU A 48 -8.69 7.81 -8.15
N TYR A 49 -9.67 8.62 -7.74
CA TYR A 49 -10.36 8.44 -6.46
C TYR A 49 -11.03 7.05 -6.36
N GLY A 50 -11.60 6.56 -7.46
CA GLY A 50 -12.11 5.19 -7.56
C GLY A 50 -11.02 4.16 -7.26
N ILE A 51 -9.82 4.30 -7.85
CA ILE A 51 -8.66 3.44 -7.60
C ILE A 51 -8.24 3.49 -6.12
N TYR A 52 -8.08 4.69 -5.54
CA TYR A 52 -7.71 4.82 -4.14
C TYR A 52 -8.74 4.16 -3.21
N SER A 53 -10.04 4.29 -3.54
CA SER A 53 -11.12 3.63 -2.82
C SER A 53 -11.06 2.10 -2.95
N GLU A 54 -10.84 1.56 -4.14
CA GLU A 54 -10.70 0.11 -4.34
C GLU A 54 -9.52 -0.47 -3.55
N LEU A 55 -8.41 0.25 -3.48
CA LEU A 55 -7.22 -0.17 -2.75
C LEU A 55 -7.40 -0.13 -1.22
N SER A 56 -8.19 0.81 -0.70
CA SER A 56 -8.23 1.10 0.74
C SER A 56 -9.53 0.74 1.45
N ALA A 57 -10.67 0.77 0.75
CA ALA A 57 -11.97 0.56 1.38
C ALA A 57 -12.33 -0.92 1.56
N LYS A 58 -11.81 -1.78 0.70
CA LYS A 58 -12.05 -3.23 0.76
C LYS A 58 -10.99 -3.93 1.60
N GLU A 59 -11.40 -4.97 2.36
CA GLU A 59 -10.47 -5.79 3.14
C GLU A 59 -9.46 -6.58 2.27
N ASP A 60 -9.72 -6.72 0.99
CA ASP A 60 -8.94 -7.61 0.13
C ASP A 60 -7.54 -7.09 -0.22
N LEU A 61 -7.29 -5.78 -0.12
CA LEU A 61 -5.99 -5.17 -0.39
C LEU A 61 -5.47 -4.39 0.84
N TYR A 62 -5.07 -3.11 0.68
CA TYR A 62 -4.46 -2.32 1.76
C TYR A 62 -5.43 -2.07 2.92
N GLY A 63 -6.73 -2.09 2.69
CA GLY A 63 -7.74 -2.00 3.75
C GLY A 63 -7.69 -3.16 4.76
N GLY A 64 -6.92 -4.23 4.46
CA GLY A 64 -6.85 -5.39 5.32
C GLY A 64 -5.82 -6.44 4.91
N ASN A 65 -6.17 -7.31 3.99
CA ASN A 65 -5.48 -8.59 3.76
C ASN A 65 -4.00 -8.46 3.38
N LEU A 66 -3.60 -7.47 2.59
CA LEU A 66 -2.18 -7.24 2.28
C LEU A 66 -1.36 -6.96 3.55
N VAL A 67 -1.88 -6.15 4.46
CA VAL A 67 -1.19 -5.83 5.71
C VAL A 67 -1.26 -7.00 6.68
N TRP A 68 -2.45 -7.60 6.87
CA TRP A 68 -2.64 -8.68 7.84
C TRP A 68 -1.89 -9.96 7.49
N MET A 69 -1.80 -10.30 6.21
CA MET A 69 -0.99 -11.44 5.77
C MET A 69 0.47 -11.27 6.23
N ALA A 70 1.07 -10.10 5.97
CA ALA A 70 2.44 -9.82 6.35
C ALA A 70 2.64 -9.82 7.88
N GLU A 71 1.70 -9.26 8.65
CA GLU A 71 1.77 -9.23 10.11
C GLU A 71 1.67 -10.64 10.73
N VAL A 72 0.81 -11.48 10.18
CA VAL A 72 0.66 -12.86 10.65
C VAL A 72 1.84 -13.74 10.22
N MET A 73 2.29 -13.62 8.98
CA MET A 73 3.44 -14.39 8.48
C MET A 73 4.74 -14.00 9.18
N SER A 74 4.92 -12.73 9.54
CA SER A 74 6.08 -12.28 10.33
C SER A 74 6.00 -12.64 11.82
N GLN A 75 4.90 -13.27 12.26
CA GLN A 75 4.64 -13.61 13.66
C GLN A 75 4.54 -12.38 14.60
N ASN A 76 4.30 -11.18 14.08
CA ASN A 76 3.94 -10.02 14.90
C ASN A 76 2.55 -10.16 15.50
N THR A 77 1.66 -10.80 14.74
CA THR A 77 0.26 -11.02 15.10
C THR A 77 -0.06 -12.51 15.05
N THR A 78 -0.75 -13.00 16.07
CA THR A 78 -1.26 -14.38 16.16
C THR A 78 -2.76 -14.37 15.91
N ALA A 79 -3.25 -15.30 15.09
CA ALA A 79 -4.69 -15.50 14.90
C ALA A 79 -5.26 -16.37 16.03
N LEU A 80 -6.22 -15.83 16.80
CA LEU A 80 -6.81 -16.51 17.95
C LEU A 80 -7.85 -17.56 17.54
N SER A 81 -8.76 -17.15 16.65
CA SER A 81 -9.91 -17.98 16.25
C SER A 81 -10.16 -18.03 14.75
N ASP A 82 -9.29 -17.38 13.97
CA ASP A 82 -9.38 -17.33 12.51
C ASP A 82 -8.51 -18.43 11.89
N ASN A 83 -9.18 -19.52 11.46
CA ASN A 83 -8.48 -20.65 10.85
C ASN A 83 -7.73 -20.26 9.55
N THR A 84 -8.17 -19.23 8.85
CA THR A 84 -7.50 -18.75 7.62
C THR A 84 -6.13 -18.20 7.94
N PHE A 85 -6.06 -17.23 8.85
CA PHE A 85 -4.80 -16.61 9.25
C PHE A 85 -3.94 -17.51 10.13
N GLY A 86 -4.56 -18.38 10.98
CA GLY A 86 -3.81 -19.39 11.74
C GLY A 86 -3.06 -20.38 10.86
N ASN A 87 -3.68 -20.83 9.77
CA ASN A 87 -3.02 -21.68 8.78
C ASN A 87 -1.97 -20.92 7.96
N LEU A 88 -2.23 -19.65 7.66
CA LEU A 88 -1.27 -18.78 7.00
C LEU A 88 0.02 -18.63 7.82
N ALA A 89 -0.10 -18.46 9.13
CA ALA A 89 1.03 -18.33 10.05
C ALA A 89 1.99 -19.53 10.04
N THR A 90 1.52 -20.69 9.61
CA THR A 90 2.31 -21.93 9.49
C THR A 90 2.66 -22.28 8.05
N ALA A 91 2.50 -21.36 7.11
CA ALA A 91 2.71 -21.56 5.67
C ALA A 91 1.90 -22.75 5.11
N ASN A 92 0.72 -23.02 5.68
CA ASN A 92 -0.15 -24.10 5.22
C ASN A 92 -1.08 -23.63 4.10
N TRP A 93 -0.54 -23.52 2.90
CA TRP A 93 -1.20 -22.95 1.71
C TRP A 93 -2.27 -23.83 1.07
N LYS A 94 -2.29 -25.13 1.40
CA LYS A 94 -3.19 -26.11 0.74
C LYS A 94 -4.60 -26.14 1.32
N ILE A 95 -4.83 -25.45 2.42
CA ILE A 95 -6.14 -25.39 3.08
C ILE A 95 -7.00 -24.27 2.44
N ASN A 96 -8.31 -24.46 2.36
CA ASN A 96 -9.26 -23.55 1.71
C ASN A 96 -9.13 -22.07 2.13
N GLY A 97 -8.92 -21.79 3.41
CA GLY A 97 -8.82 -20.42 3.92
C GLY A 97 -7.66 -19.63 3.28
N PRO A 98 -6.38 -20.04 3.45
CA PRO A 98 -5.23 -19.41 2.80
C PRO A 98 -5.31 -19.42 1.27
N THR A 99 -5.85 -20.49 0.66
CA THR A 99 -6.08 -20.56 -0.79
C THR A 99 -7.03 -19.46 -1.26
N SER A 100 -8.18 -19.31 -0.59
CA SER A 100 -9.14 -18.26 -0.91
C SER A 100 -8.57 -16.86 -0.69
N LEU A 101 -7.78 -16.66 0.37
CA LEU A 101 -7.18 -15.38 0.70
C LEU A 101 -6.17 -14.93 -0.37
N ARG A 102 -5.21 -15.80 -0.75
CA ARG A 102 -4.23 -15.50 -1.80
C ARG A 102 -4.90 -15.21 -3.15
N LYS A 103 -5.97 -15.97 -3.50
CA LYS A 103 -6.77 -15.73 -4.70
C LYS A 103 -7.41 -14.36 -4.70
N LYS A 104 -8.04 -13.95 -3.58
CA LYS A 104 -8.65 -12.63 -3.46
C LYS A 104 -7.64 -11.50 -3.63
N VAL A 105 -6.48 -11.59 -2.96
CA VAL A 105 -5.41 -10.58 -3.09
C VAL A 105 -4.92 -10.51 -4.53
N TRP A 106 -4.64 -11.64 -5.15
CA TRP A 106 -4.19 -11.71 -6.55
C TRP A 106 -5.22 -11.11 -7.51
N SER A 107 -6.46 -11.62 -7.50
CA SER A 107 -7.49 -11.18 -8.44
C SER A 107 -7.84 -9.70 -8.30
N ASN A 108 -8.00 -9.20 -7.05
CA ASN A 108 -8.32 -7.80 -6.84
C ASN A 108 -7.16 -6.88 -7.23
N ALA A 109 -5.91 -7.28 -6.98
CA ALA A 109 -4.75 -6.50 -7.41
C ALA A 109 -4.69 -6.37 -8.94
N TYR A 110 -4.87 -7.46 -9.69
CA TYR A 110 -4.89 -7.41 -11.15
C TYR A 110 -6.13 -6.70 -11.71
N THR A 111 -7.27 -6.73 -11.01
CA THR A 111 -8.44 -5.91 -11.38
C THR A 111 -8.09 -4.43 -11.30
N VAL A 112 -7.47 -3.97 -10.21
CA VAL A 112 -7.06 -2.57 -10.06
C VAL A 112 -5.98 -2.20 -11.07
N ILE A 113 -5.00 -3.08 -11.34
CA ILE A 113 -4.00 -2.88 -12.40
C ILE A 113 -4.68 -2.67 -13.76
N ASN A 114 -5.73 -3.43 -14.07
CA ASN A 114 -6.46 -3.27 -15.32
C ASN A 114 -7.20 -1.92 -15.40
N HIS A 115 -7.82 -1.46 -14.30
CA HIS A 115 -8.43 -0.13 -14.24
C HIS A 115 -7.38 0.98 -14.40
N LEU A 116 -6.19 0.84 -13.78
CA LEU A 116 -5.07 1.75 -13.96
C LEU A 116 -4.57 1.78 -15.41
N ASN A 117 -4.51 0.61 -16.07
CA ASN A 117 -4.13 0.53 -17.48
C ASN A 117 -5.10 1.30 -18.37
N ASN A 118 -6.40 1.31 -18.04
CA ASN A 118 -7.39 2.11 -18.75
C ASN A 118 -7.12 3.61 -18.58
N ILE A 119 -6.92 4.08 -17.34
CA ILE A 119 -6.57 5.48 -17.06
C ILE A 119 -5.31 5.89 -17.83
N ILE A 120 -4.25 5.07 -17.77
CA ILE A 120 -2.96 5.34 -18.43
C ILE A 120 -3.14 5.43 -19.95
N GLN A 121 -3.89 4.49 -20.55
CA GLN A 121 -4.14 4.48 -21.98
C GLN A 121 -4.82 5.76 -22.45
N HIS A 122 -5.82 6.24 -21.72
CA HIS A 122 -6.51 7.49 -22.04
C HIS A 122 -5.61 8.70 -21.83
N ALA A 123 -4.88 8.76 -20.71
CA ALA A 123 -3.96 9.87 -20.43
C ALA A 123 -2.80 9.97 -21.44
N GLU A 124 -2.27 8.83 -21.91
CA GLU A 124 -1.25 8.82 -22.97
C GLU A 124 -1.81 9.25 -24.32
N LYS A 125 -3.07 8.90 -24.63
CA LYS A 125 -3.75 9.32 -25.88
C LYS A 125 -4.08 10.80 -25.90
N GLY A 126 -4.54 11.37 -24.77
CA GLY A 126 -4.85 12.78 -24.62
C GLY A 126 -3.59 13.66 -24.57
N GLY A 127 -2.50 13.11 -24.03
CA GLY A 127 -1.22 13.78 -23.92
C GLY A 127 -1.03 14.55 -22.61
N GLU A 128 0.23 14.82 -22.28
CA GLU A 128 0.65 15.39 -20.98
C GLU A 128 0.14 16.83 -20.70
N ASN A 129 -0.42 17.51 -21.69
CA ASN A 129 -0.87 18.89 -21.60
C ASN A 129 -2.35 19.05 -21.98
N GLU A 130 -3.13 17.96 -22.00
CA GLU A 130 -4.55 18.00 -22.34
C GLU A 130 -5.34 18.84 -21.33
N PHE A 131 -5.05 18.65 -20.04
CA PHE A 131 -5.62 19.44 -18.94
C PHE A 131 -4.51 20.00 -18.05
N LYS A 132 -4.83 20.91 -17.16
CA LYS A 132 -3.88 21.57 -16.26
C LYS A 132 -3.00 20.60 -15.46
N HIS A 133 -3.54 19.47 -15.01
CA HIS A 133 -2.85 18.50 -14.17
C HIS A 133 -2.68 17.12 -14.84
N SER A 134 -2.74 17.03 -16.17
CA SER A 134 -2.63 15.77 -16.92
C SER A 134 -1.39 14.95 -16.53
N LYS A 135 -0.26 15.63 -16.27
CA LYS A 135 0.97 14.96 -15.81
C LYS A 135 0.80 14.29 -14.44
N LEU A 136 0.08 14.94 -13.51
CA LEU A 136 -0.19 14.35 -12.20
C LEU A 136 -1.06 13.10 -12.35
N TYR A 137 -2.11 13.14 -13.17
CA TYR A 137 -3.00 11.99 -13.38
C TYR A 137 -2.25 10.79 -13.94
N LEU A 138 -1.44 11.01 -14.99
CA LEU A 138 -0.61 9.96 -15.59
C LEU A 138 0.46 9.46 -14.61
N GLY A 139 1.14 10.37 -13.92
CA GLY A 139 2.19 10.04 -12.96
C GLY A 139 1.67 9.20 -11.79
N GLU A 140 0.51 9.56 -11.21
CA GLU A 140 -0.12 8.78 -10.15
C GLU A 140 -0.56 7.40 -10.63
N ALA A 141 -1.21 7.30 -11.80
CA ALA A 141 -1.66 6.02 -12.32
C ALA A 141 -0.50 5.06 -12.58
N LEU A 142 0.61 5.54 -13.16
CA LEU A 142 1.84 4.76 -13.36
C LEU A 142 2.43 4.32 -12.01
N ALA A 143 2.56 5.24 -11.07
CA ALA A 143 3.14 4.94 -9.76
C ALA A 143 2.30 3.93 -8.95
N LEU A 144 0.96 4.04 -8.98
CA LEU A 144 0.05 3.08 -8.35
C LEU A 144 0.16 1.70 -8.99
N ARG A 145 0.23 1.62 -10.33
CA ARG A 145 0.41 0.36 -11.03
C ARG A 145 1.73 -0.33 -10.65
N ALA A 146 2.81 0.43 -10.65
CA ALA A 146 4.12 -0.06 -10.24
C ALA A 146 4.13 -0.51 -8.77
N MET A 147 3.48 0.22 -7.86
CA MET A 147 3.36 -0.13 -6.45
C MET A 147 2.63 -1.46 -6.25
N ILE A 148 1.52 -1.67 -6.96
CA ILE A 148 0.75 -2.92 -6.84
C ILE A 148 1.55 -4.10 -7.38
N HIS A 149 2.23 -3.97 -8.53
CA HIS A 149 3.14 -5.00 -9.03
C HIS A 149 4.29 -5.28 -8.07
N PHE A 150 4.83 -4.25 -7.41
CA PHE A 150 5.86 -4.41 -6.39
C PHE A 150 5.34 -5.21 -5.20
N ASP A 151 4.13 -4.96 -4.72
CA ASP A 151 3.55 -5.74 -3.63
C ASP A 151 3.28 -7.19 -4.07
N LEU A 152 2.76 -7.41 -5.27
CA LEU A 152 2.59 -8.75 -5.82
C LEU A 152 3.92 -9.52 -5.90
N VAL A 153 4.97 -8.91 -6.45
CA VAL A 153 6.26 -9.62 -6.56
C VAL A 153 6.90 -9.87 -5.20
N ARG A 154 6.70 -9.00 -4.22
CA ARG A 154 7.18 -9.24 -2.85
C ARG A 154 6.48 -10.42 -2.18
N TYR A 155 5.20 -10.66 -2.46
CA TYR A 155 4.49 -11.83 -1.94
C TYR A 155 4.78 -13.08 -2.73
N PHE A 156 4.63 -13.05 -4.05
CA PHE A 156 4.57 -14.22 -4.91
C PHE A 156 5.92 -14.57 -5.59
N GLY A 157 6.84 -13.62 -5.68
CA GLY A 157 8.19 -13.84 -6.22
C GLY A 157 9.18 -14.40 -5.18
N ALA A 158 10.32 -14.90 -5.66
CA ALA A 158 11.42 -15.37 -4.82
C ALA A 158 12.16 -14.22 -4.11
N PRO A 159 12.87 -14.47 -2.99
CA PRO A 159 13.77 -13.49 -2.41
C PRO A 159 15.05 -13.32 -3.27
N PHE A 160 15.60 -12.10 -3.33
CA PHE A 160 16.77 -11.80 -4.17
C PHE A 160 18.05 -12.59 -3.81
N TRP A 161 18.22 -12.97 -2.55
CA TRP A 161 19.37 -13.78 -2.14
C TRP A 161 19.32 -15.23 -2.66
N ALA A 162 18.17 -15.69 -3.14
CA ALA A 162 18.03 -16.98 -3.82
C ALA A 162 18.42 -16.82 -5.30
N SER A 163 19.68 -16.56 -5.56
CA SER A 163 20.21 -16.11 -6.85
C SER A 163 19.95 -17.04 -8.04
N GLU A 164 19.73 -18.34 -7.81
CA GLU A 164 19.37 -19.30 -8.86
C GLU A 164 17.96 -19.05 -9.41
N ASP A 165 17.11 -18.40 -8.62
CA ASP A 165 15.69 -18.15 -8.94
C ASP A 165 15.43 -16.75 -9.54
N LEU A 166 16.44 -15.89 -9.72
CA LEU A 166 16.24 -14.54 -10.28
C LEU A 166 15.68 -14.56 -11.70
N LYS A 167 16.01 -15.58 -12.48
CA LYS A 167 15.49 -15.82 -13.83
C LYS A 167 14.23 -16.68 -13.85
N ALA A 168 13.80 -17.18 -12.69
CA ALA A 168 12.55 -17.92 -12.58
C ALA A 168 11.36 -16.98 -12.81
N LYS A 169 10.29 -17.54 -13.34
CA LYS A 169 9.01 -16.82 -13.50
C LYS A 169 8.54 -16.31 -12.15
N ALA A 170 8.27 -15.01 -12.05
CA ALA A 170 7.78 -14.38 -10.83
C ALA A 170 6.29 -14.07 -10.93
N ILE A 171 5.94 -12.98 -11.61
CA ILE A 171 4.56 -12.55 -11.82
C ILE A 171 4.37 -11.97 -13.24
N PRO A 172 3.16 -11.95 -13.79
CA PRO A 172 2.87 -11.17 -15.00
C PRO A 172 2.97 -9.67 -14.71
N TYR A 173 3.71 -8.91 -15.53
CA TYR A 173 3.70 -7.45 -15.47
C TYR A 173 2.70 -6.90 -16.50
N VAL A 174 1.47 -6.64 -16.05
CA VAL A 174 0.35 -6.26 -16.93
C VAL A 174 0.36 -4.74 -17.12
N SER A 175 0.83 -4.29 -18.28
CA SER A 175 1.00 -2.85 -18.60
C SER A 175 0.04 -2.33 -19.69
N ARG A 176 -0.93 -3.13 -20.13
CA ARG A 176 -1.88 -2.75 -21.19
C ARG A 176 -3.32 -3.05 -20.79
N TYR A 177 -4.23 -2.18 -21.16
CA TYR A 177 -5.67 -2.45 -21.09
C TYR A 177 -6.08 -3.30 -22.30
N ALA A 178 -6.10 -4.62 -22.11
CA ALA A 178 -6.40 -5.57 -23.18
C ALA A 178 -6.95 -6.88 -22.62
N PHE A 179 -7.78 -7.55 -23.39
CA PHE A 179 -8.26 -8.91 -23.14
C PHE A 179 -7.25 -9.93 -23.69
N SER A 180 -6.03 -9.92 -23.18
CA SER A 180 -4.98 -10.84 -23.61
C SER A 180 -4.20 -11.34 -22.42
N VAL A 181 -3.70 -12.57 -22.51
CA VAL A 181 -2.80 -13.15 -21.50
C VAL A 181 -1.47 -12.43 -21.55
N THR A 182 -0.97 -12.01 -20.39
CA THR A 182 0.38 -11.49 -20.23
C THR A 182 1.25 -12.60 -19.66
N ASP A 183 2.37 -12.91 -20.29
CA ASP A 183 3.31 -13.93 -19.82
C ASP A 183 3.91 -13.55 -18.46
N TYR A 184 4.38 -14.57 -17.74
CA TYR A 184 5.16 -14.35 -16.53
C TYR A 184 6.51 -13.72 -16.89
N SER A 185 6.86 -12.65 -16.20
CA SER A 185 8.20 -12.07 -16.22
C SER A 185 9.09 -12.72 -15.15
N SER A 186 10.38 -12.67 -15.36
CA SER A 186 11.35 -13.06 -14.33
C SER A 186 11.39 -12.06 -13.19
N LEU A 187 11.99 -12.44 -12.06
CA LEU A 187 12.11 -11.55 -10.90
C LEU A 187 12.84 -10.24 -11.27
N ASP A 188 13.98 -10.33 -11.95
CA ASP A 188 14.75 -9.16 -12.37
C ASP A 188 13.96 -8.26 -13.33
N GLU A 189 13.30 -8.85 -14.34
CA GLU A 189 12.48 -8.09 -15.31
C GLU A 189 11.35 -7.33 -14.61
N VAL A 190 10.65 -7.94 -13.65
CA VAL A 190 9.59 -7.27 -12.90
C VAL A 190 10.14 -6.05 -12.16
N TYR A 191 11.28 -6.19 -11.48
CA TYR A 191 11.87 -5.06 -10.74
C TYR A 191 12.42 -3.97 -11.67
N ASP A 192 12.96 -4.34 -12.83
CA ASP A 192 13.42 -3.37 -13.84
C ASP A 192 12.23 -2.58 -14.42
N LEU A 193 11.12 -3.25 -14.70
CA LEU A 193 9.88 -2.60 -15.15
C LEU A 193 9.29 -1.67 -14.08
N ILE A 194 9.26 -2.11 -12.81
CA ILE A 194 8.82 -1.28 -11.68
C ILE A 194 9.68 -0.01 -11.57
N THR A 195 11.01 -0.15 -11.60
CA THR A 195 11.92 1.00 -11.46
C THR A 195 11.83 1.95 -12.63
N ALA A 196 11.70 1.45 -13.85
CA ALA A 196 11.52 2.26 -15.04
C ALA A 196 10.20 3.06 -14.99
N GLU A 197 9.12 2.42 -14.56
CA GLU A 197 7.81 3.07 -14.46
C GLU A 197 7.76 4.11 -13.34
N LEU A 198 8.33 3.82 -12.18
CA LEU A 198 8.44 4.77 -11.08
C LEU A 198 9.34 5.97 -11.45
N THR A 199 10.42 5.75 -12.21
CA THR A 199 11.28 6.84 -12.69
C THR A 199 10.54 7.75 -13.68
N ARG A 200 9.70 7.18 -14.54
CA ARG A 200 8.82 7.95 -15.41
C ARG A 200 7.80 8.74 -14.60
N ALA A 201 7.19 8.11 -13.61
CA ALA A 201 6.23 8.76 -12.71
C ALA A 201 6.89 9.92 -11.93
N GLU A 202 8.13 9.76 -11.44
CA GLU A 202 8.88 10.81 -10.75
C GLU A 202 8.96 12.08 -11.62
N SER A 203 9.27 11.94 -12.90
CA SER A 203 9.38 13.08 -13.83
C SER A 203 8.03 13.75 -14.13
N LEU A 204 6.92 13.00 -14.09
CA LEU A 204 5.58 13.54 -14.33
C LEU A 204 5.01 14.26 -13.10
N LEU A 205 5.45 13.87 -11.90
CA LEU A 205 4.94 14.39 -10.64
C LEU A 205 5.73 15.59 -10.09
N GLU A 206 6.61 16.22 -10.87
CA GLU A 206 7.44 17.36 -10.43
C GLU A 206 6.62 18.53 -9.86
N GLU A 207 5.39 18.71 -10.31
CA GLU A 207 4.46 19.76 -9.82
C GLU A 207 4.21 19.64 -8.31
N ASP A 208 4.25 18.45 -7.73
CA ASP A 208 4.08 18.20 -6.30
C ASP A 208 5.10 18.94 -5.44
N SER A 209 6.26 19.26 -5.98
CA SER A 209 7.28 20.05 -5.28
C SER A 209 6.75 21.42 -4.84
N SER A 210 5.81 21.99 -5.59
CA SER A 210 5.11 23.23 -5.27
C SER A 210 3.79 23.03 -4.53
N LEU A 211 3.08 21.94 -4.78
CA LEU A 211 1.79 21.63 -4.16
C LEU A 211 1.92 21.17 -2.71
N ILE A 212 3.00 20.49 -2.35
CA ILE A 212 3.21 19.99 -1.00
C ILE A 212 4.01 21.01 -0.17
N PRO A 213 3.39 21.70 0.80
CA PRO A 213 4.11 22.61 1.69
C PRO A 213 4.91 21.85 2.75
N ALA A 214 5.93 22.50 3.32
CA ALA A 214 6.70 21.92 4.43
C ALA A 214 5.86 21.80 5.72
N VAL A 215 4.92 22.71 5.94
CA VAL A 215 3.94 22.64 7.03
C VAL A 215 2.59 22.32 6.42
N ARG A 216 2.04 21.18 6.78
CA ARG A 216 0.78 20.67 6.22
C ARG A 216 -0.36 20.83 7.20
N THR A 217 -1.54 21.07 6.65
CA THR A 217 -2.80 21.13 7.39
C THR A 217 -3.80 20.17 6.74
N ASN A 218 -4.81 19.76 7.48
CA ASN A 218 -5.88 18.90 6.98
C ASN A 218 -7.11 19.68 6.47
N SER A 219 -6.94 20.94 6.08
CA SER A 219 -8.05 21.84 5.73
C SER A 219 -8.44 21.85 4.26
N ALA A 220 -7.92 20.97 3.45
CA ALA A 220 -8.06 21.01 2.00
C ALA A 220 -8.72 19.73 1.46
N TYR A 221 -9.57 19.89 0.43
CA TYR A 221 -10.47 18.84 -0.07
C TYR A 221 -10.35 18.59 -1.59
N GLY A 222 -9.50 19.34 -2.31
CA GLY A 222 -9.29 19.17 -3.73
C GLY A 222 -8.22 18.11 -4.06
N PHE A 223 -8.19 17.65 -5.30
CA PHE A 223 -7.22 16.68 -5.79
C PHE A 223 -5.77 17.11 -5.54
N THR A 224 -5.49 18.40 -5.66
CA THR A 224 -4.14 18.97 -5.45
C THR A 224 -3.84 19.34 -4.01
N ASP A 225 -4.78 19.21 -3.08
CA ASP A 225 -4.66 19.73 -1.72
C ASP A 225 -4.10 18.70 -0.74
N ALA A 226 -4.76 17.56 -0.59
CA ALA A 226 -4.40 16.53 0.37
C ALA A 226 -3.38 15.52 -0.20
N ARG A 227 -2.31 16.01 -0.80
CA ARG A 227 -1.36 15.21 -1.57
C ARG A 227 -0.68 14.06 -0.80
N ILE A 228 -0.74 14.03 0.53
CA ILE A 228 -0.27 12.88 1.33
C ILE A 228 -1.20 11.65 1.22
N THR A 229 -2.43 11.83 0.72
CA THR A 229 -3.35 10.73 0.42
C THR A 229 -3.27 10.27 -1.03
N HIS A 230 -2.40 10.89 -1.81
CA HIS A 230 -2.09 10.56 -3.20
C HIS A 230 -0.64 10.06 -3.34
N LEU A 231 -0.39 9.19 -4.30
CA LEU A 231 0.98 8.72 -4.59
C LEU A 231 1.77 9.84 -5.28
N ASN A 232 2.21 10.79 -4.48
CA ASN A 232 2.88 12.02 -4.86
C ASN A 232 4.37 11.82 -5.23
N LEU A 233 5.03 12.87 -5.70
CA LEU A 233 6.46 12.87 -6.06
C LEU A 233 7.34 12.22 -4.97
N TYR A 234 7.19 12.66 -3.73
CA TYR A 234 8.03 12.15 -2.62
C TYR A 234 7.68 10.71 -2.25
N ALA A 235 6.42 10.31 -2.46
CA ALA A 235 5.99 8.93 -2.31
C ALA A 235 6.63 8.03 -3.37
N VAL A 236 6.74 8.49 -4.61
CA VAL A 236 7.46 7.77 -5.68
C VAL A 236 8.93 7.64 -5.35
N GLN A 237 9.59 8.71 -4.87
CA GLN A 237 10.99 8.66 -4.44
C GLN A 237 11.19 7.72 -3.24
N ALA A 238 10.31 7.75 -2.24
CA ALA A 238 10.36 6.83 -1.10
C ALA A 238 10.11 5.37 -1.53
N LEU A 239 9.20 5.15 -2.48
CA LEU A 239 8.93 3.83 -3.05
C LEU A 239 10.13 3.30 -3.85
N LEU A 240 10.81 4.14 -4.65
CA LEU A 240 12.06 3.79 -5.31
C LEU A 240 13.15 3.42 -4.30
N ALA A 241 13.29 4.18 -3.20
CA ALA A 241 14.20 3.82 -2.12
C ALA A 241 13.89 2.43 -1.55
N ARG A 242 12.61 2.11 -1.29
CA ARG A 242 12.17 0.79 -0.81
C ARG A 242 12.40 -0.32 -1.84
N VAL A 243 12.14 -0.07 -3.13
CA VAL A 243 12.35 -1.04 -4.21
C VAL A 243 13.83 -1.40 -4.32
N TYR A 244 14.73 -0.41 -4.38
CA TYR A 244 16.17 -0.63 -4.43
C TYR A 244 16.69 -1.30 -3.14
N TRP A 245 16.20 -0.87 -1.97
CA TRP A 245 16.53 -1.51 -0.70
C TRP A 245 16.11 -2.99 -0.68
N THR A 246 14.93 -3.32 -1.17
CA THR A 246 14.44 -4.71 -1.25
C THR A 246 15.31 -5.55 -2.18
N ARG A 247 15.75 -4.98 -3.30
CA ARG A 247 16.65 -5.62 -4.27
C ARG A 247 18.08 -5.79 -3.73
N GLY A 248 18.44 -5.09 -2.64
CA GLY A 248 19.78 -5.09 -2.06
C GLY A 248 20.71 -4.01 -2.62
N ASP A 249 20.22 -3.15 -3.49
CA ASP A 249 20.95 -1.98 -4.03
C ASP A 249 20.86 -0.80 -3.06
N LEU A 250 21.67 -0.86 -1.99
CA LEU A 250 21.70 0.17 -0.96
C LEU A 250 22.17 1.53 -1.50
N GLY A 251 22.98 1.56 -2.55
CA GLY A 251 23.47 2.80 -3.15
C GLY A 251 22.33 3.61 -3.75
N ASN A 252 21.55 3.03 -4.64
CA ASN A 252 20.38 3.68 -5.21
C ASN A 252 19.28 3.92 -4.17
N ALA A 253 19.07 3.01 -3.22
CA ALA A 253 18.14 3.20 -2.13
C ALA A 253 18.47 4.47 -1.31
N ALA A 254 19.75 4.68 -0.97
CA ALA A 254 20.21 5.87 -0.26
C ALA A 254 20.06 7.16 -1.06
N ILE A 255 20.32 7.13 -2.38
CA ILE A 255 20.12 8.29 -3.27
C ILE A 255 18.66 8.76 -3.21
N TYR A 256 17.70 7.84 -3.37
CA TYR A 256 16.29 8.20 -3.35
C TYR A 256 15.79 8.56 -1.94
N ALA A 257 16.27 7.90 -0.90
CA ALA A 257 15.96 8.28 0.48
C ALA A 257 16.46 9.70 0.78
N GLN A 258 17.67 10.04 0.35
CA GLN A 258 18.26 11.37 0.54
C GLN A 258 17.47 12.47 -0.19
N LYS A 259 16.97 12.22 -1.41
CA LYS A 259 16.11 13.19 -2.14
C LYS A 259 14.91 13.62 -1.28
N VAL A 260 14.22 12.68 -0.65
CA VAL A 260 13.05 12.98 0.19
C VAL A 260 13.48 13.73 1.46
N ILE A 261 14.55 13.29 2.12
CA ILE A 261 15.09 13.93 3.34
C ILE A 261 15.49 15.38 3.05
N ASP A 262 16.20 15.62 1.94
CA ASP A 262 16.68 16.94 1.53
C ASP A 262 15.56 17.89 1.10
N SER A 263 14.41 17.36 0.69
CA SER A 263 13.25 18.17 0.35
C SER A 263 12.74 19.00 1.53
N LYS A 264 13.00 18.55 2.77
CA LYS A 264 12.53 19.14 4.04
C LYS A 264 11.00 19.33 4.10
N LYS A 265 10.28 18.55 3.30
CA LYS A 265 8.81 18.54 3.31
C LYS A 265 8.24 17.70 4.45
N PHE A 266 9.06 16.84 5.04
CA PHE A 266 8.68 15.92 6.10
C PHE A 266 9.61 16.11 7.30
N SER A 267 9.06 15.89 8.50
CA SER A 267 9.80 16.01 9.76
C SER A 267 9.31 14.95 10.75
N PHE A 268 10.08 14.67 11.76
CA PHE A 268 9.60 13.80 12.83
C PHE A 268 8.57 14.50 13.70
N ARG A 269 7.59 13.75 14.16
CA ARG A 269 6.61 14.22 15.13
C ARG A 269 7.32 14.60 16.42
N PRO A 270 7.04 15.78 17.01
CA PRO A 270 7.57 16.14 18.31
C PRO A 270 7.14 15.13 19.39
N LEU A 271 8.04 14.79 20.30
CA LEU A 271 7.77 13.85 21.38
C LEU A 271 6.52 14.19 22.19
N SER A 272 6.31 15.48 22.47
CA SER A 272 5.13 15.96 23.22
C SER A 272 3.78 15.64 22.55
N THR A 273 3.76 15.52 21.24
CA THR A 273 2.56 15.18 20.47
C THR A 273 2.47 13.70 20.12
N PHE A 274 3.59 12.99 20.18
CA PHE A 274 3.65 11.55 19.91
C PHE A 274 2.79 10.76 20.89
N VAL A 275 2.86 11.08 22.17
CA VAL A 275 2.12 10.39 23.25
C VAL A 275 0.60 10.62 23.17
N GLN A 276 0.17 11.69 22.50
CA GLN A 276 -1.25 12.08 22.37
C GLN A 276 -1.89 11.64 21.06
N SER A 277 -1.18 10.85 20.25
CA SER A 277 -1.67 10.50 18.92
C SER A 277 -2.81 9.47 18.97
N ASP A 278 -3.90 9.78 18.28
CA ASP A 278 -4.91 8.80 17.93
C ASP A 278 -4.34 7.77 16.94
N GLY A 279 -4.62 6.49 17.17
CA GLY A 279 -4.32 5.45 16.21
C GLY A 279 -5.09 5.63 14.90
N GLY A 280 -4.72 4.89 13.87
CA GLY A 280 -5.42 4.86 12.59
C GLY A 280 -5.42 6.21 11.85
N THR A 281 -4.42 7.05 12.07
CA THR A 281 -4.29 8.37 11.44
C THR A 281 -3.02 8.50 10.61
N LEU A 282 -3.09 9.33 9.57
CA LEU A 282 -1.94 9.75 8.80
C LEU A 282 -1.31 10.96 9.50
N ASP A 283 -0.08 10.81 9.96
CA ASP A 283 0.64 11.91 10.61
C ASP A 283 1.09 12.94 9.59
N LEU A 284 0.64 14.18 9.76
CA LEU A 284 0.96 15.27 8.83
C LEU A 284 2.46 15.60 8.75
N ASN A 285 3.28 15.17 9.68
CA ASN A 285 4.72 15.37 9.65
C ASN A 285 5.47 14.20 9.02
N GLU A 286 5.18 12.96 9.48
CA GLU A 286 5.97 11.77 9.12
C GLU A 286 5.40 11.01 7.91
N THR A 287 4.08 11.06 7.65
CA THR A 287 3.48 10.33 6.53
C THR A 287 3.86 10.99 5.21
N ILE A 288 4.50 10.22 4.33
CA ILE A 288 4.83 10.61 2.97
C ILE A 288 3.67 10.26 2.05
N PHE A 289 3.10 9.07 2.26
CA PHE A 289 1.92 8.58 1.58
C PHE A 289 1.14 7.62 2.47
N GLY A 290 -0.17 7.75 2.44
CA GLY A 290 -1.10 6.82 3.05
C GLY A 290 -2.47 6.91 2.41
N PHE A 291 -3.23 5.82 2.47
CA PHE A 291 -4.61 5.81 1.98
C PHE A 291 -5.54 6.44 3.01
N TYR A 292 -6.38 7.39 2.59
CA TYR A 292 -7.56 7.75 3.38
C TYR A 292 -8.50 6.55 3.48
N SER A 293 -8.92 6.16 4.67
CA SER A 293 -9.84 5.04 4.86
C SER A 293 -10.54 5.09 6.23
N GLU A 294 -11.83 5.38 6.22
CA GLU A 294 -12.67 5.25 7.42
C GLU A 294 -13.05 3.79 7.69
N SER A 295 -13.31 3.02 6.62
CA SER A 295 -13.74 1.61 6.73
C SER A 295 -12.68 0.74 7.40
N SER A 296 -11.39 0.98 7.14
CA SER A 296 -10.29 0.25 7.78
C SER A 296 -10.29 0.39 9.30
N GLN A 297 -10.83 1.48 9.85
CA GLN A 297 -10.88 1.71 11.29
C GLN A 297 -11.79 0.69 11.99
N SER A 298 -13.00 0.47 11.47
CA SER A 298 -13.92 -0.52 12.00
C SER A 298 -13.42 -1.95 11.79
N THR A 299 -12.77 -2.22 10.67
CA THR A 299 -12.23 -3.52 10.33
C THR A 299 -11.05 -3.90 11.24
N ASN A 300 -10.07 -3.02 11.39
CA ASN A 300 -8.95 -3.20 12.31
C ASN A 300 -9.42 -3.29 13.77
N SER A 301 -10.41 -2.46 14.15
CA SER A 301 -11.00 -2.53 15.49
C SER A 301 -11.58 -3.90 15.80
N LYS A 302 -12.30 -4.52 14.87
CA LYS A 302 -12.82 -5.88 15.02
C LYS A 302 -11.68 -6.90 15.10
N ARG A 303 -10.65 -6.77 14.26
CA ARG A 303 -9.50 -7.70 14.27
C ARG A 303 -8.75 -7.67 15.59
N TYR A 304 -8.44 -6.50 16.10
CA TYR A 304 -7.67 -6.32 17.35
C TYR A 304 -8.55 -6.12 18.60
N GLY A 305 -9.87 -6.11 18.47
CA GLY A 305 -10.82 -6.04 19.62
C GLY A 305 -10.83 -4.70 20.35
N ILE A 306 -10.53 -3.57 19.66
CA ILE A 306 -10.32 -2.27 20.33
C ILE A 306 -11.63 -1.65 20.86
N THR A 307 -12.74 -1.82 20.17
CA THR A 307 -14.02 -1.18 20.54
C THR A 307 -15.02 -2.17 21.16
N GLY A 308 -14.54 -3.11 21.97
CA GLY A 308 -15.38 -4.09 22.67
C GLY A 308 -15.78 -5.31 21.84
N ALA A 309 -15.36 -5.41 20.59
CA ALA A 309 -15.52 -6.62 19.79
C ALA A 309 -14.58 -7.73 20.29
N SER A 310 -14.99 -8.99 20.14
CA SER A 310 -14.10 -10.12 20.38
C SER A 310 -12.96 -10.08 19.36
N ALA A 311 -11.72 -9.98 19.84
CA ALA A 311 -10.55 -9.98 18.99
C ALA A 311 -10.40 -11.31 18.25
N THR A 312 -10.06 -11.25 16.95
CA THR A 312 -9.63 -12.44 16.18
C THR A 312 -8.11 -12.51 16.07
N PHE A 313 -7.41 -11.40 16.33
CA PHE A 313 -5.96 -11.29 16.39
C PHE A 313 -5.48 -10.96 17.80
N SER A 314 -4.30 -11.46 18.14
CA SER A 314 -3.54 -11.07 19.33
C SER A 314 -2.13 -10.68 18.92
N LEU A 315 -1.48 -9.88 19.74
CA LEU A 315 -0.06 -9.60 19.58
C LEU A 315 0.77 -10.87 19.81
N ALA A 316 1.97 -10.93 19.25
CA ALA A 316 2.93 -11.97 19.58
C ALA A 316 3.16 -12.03 21.10
N SER A 317 3.39 -13.22 21.65
CA SER A 317 3.56 -13.39 23.11
C SER A 317 4.77 -12.63 23.67
N ASP A 318 5.76 -12.35 22.83
CA ASP A 318 7.02 -11.67 23.16
C ASP A 318 7.05 -10.18 22.75
N TRP A 319 5.93 -9.63 22.30
CA TRP A 319 5.90 -8.26 21.78
C TRP A 319 6.41 -7.21 22.78
N LYS A 320 6.16 -7.39 24.08
CA LYS A 320 6.64 -6.46 25.11
C LYS A 320 8.17 -6.46 25.18
N ASN A 321 8.79 -7.64 25.13
CA ASN A 321 10.24 -7.78 25.19
C ASN A 321 10.93 -7.01 24.06
N LEU A 322 10.28 -6.94 22.88
CA LEU A 322 10.79 -6.17 21.75
C LEU A 322 10.98 -4.68 22.10
N TYR A 323 10.13 -4.10 22.94
CA TYR A 323 10.14 -2.69 23.33
C TYR A 323 10.83 -2.43 24.68
N GLU A 324 10.90 -3.43 25.56
CA GLU A 324 11.47 -3.33 26.90
C GLU A 324 12.97 -3.67 26.95
N ASP A 325 13.53 -4.20 25.88
CA ASP A 325 14.94 -4.68 25.78
C ASP A 325 15.98 -3.54 25.79
N ASN A 326 15.56 -2.32 26.08
CA ASN A 326 16.43 -1.18 26.27
C ASN A 326 16.90 -1.19 27.74
N ALA A 327 18.14 -1.60 27.97
CA ALA A 327 18.76 -1.61 29.30
C ALA A 327 18.76 -0.19 29.90
N GLY A 328 17.76 0.11 30.71
CA GLY A 328 17.64 1.38 31.43
C GLY A 328 16.21 1.80 31.70
N ASP A 329 16.02 2.77 32.58
CA ASP A 329 14.72 3.34 33.00
C ASP A 329 13.98 4.15 31.91
N VAL A 330 14.41 4.07 30.65
CA VAL A 330 13.88 4.88 29.54
C VAL A 330 12.75 4.13 28.85
N ALA A 331 11.55 4.61 29.02
CA ALA A 331 10.36 4.01 28.40
C ALA A 331 10.30 4.36 26.90
N ASP A 332 10.22 3.33 26.06
CA ASP A 332 9.83 3.49 24.66
C ASP A 332 8.39 3.99 24.60
N TYR A 333 8.19 5.24 24.15
CA TYR A 333 6.85 5.86 24.15
C TYR A 333 5.83 5.16 23.27
N ARG A 334 6.28 4.34 22.32
CA ARG A 334 5.41 3.55 21.45
C ARG A 334 4.56 2.54 22.21
N ILE A 335 5.07 1.99 23.33
CA ILE A 335 4.35 1.03 24.17
C ILE A 335 2.99 1.59 24.58
N ASN A 336 2.97 2.80 25.13
CA ASN A 336 1.75 3.42 25.63
C ASN A 336 0.89 4.06 24.53
N SER A 337 1.54 4.53 23.44
CA SER A 337 0.85 5.20 22.35
C SER A 337 0.18 4.22 21.39
N TRP A 338 0.82 3.10 21.11
CA TRP A 338 0.40 2.17 20.05
C TRP A 338 -0.27 0.90 20.54
N PHE A 339 -0.16 0.60 21.82
CA PHE A 339 -0.69 -0.63 22.38
C PHE A 339 -1.64 -0.36 23.57
N ASP A 340 -2.61 -1.24 23.73
CA ASP A 340 -3.33 -1.41 24.97
C ASP A 340 -2.61 -2.48 25.78
N ASN A 341 -1.87 -2.05 26.81
CA ASN A 341 -1.04 -2.92 27.63
C ASN A 341 -1.86 -3.83 28.54
N THR A 342 -3.11 -3.47 28.83
CA THR A 342 -4.02 -4.24 29.69
C THR A 342 -4.57 -5.43 28.95
N GLU A 343 -5.02 -5.20 27.72
CA GLU A 343 -5.69 -6.17 26.89
C GLU A 343 -4.77 -6.82 25.83
N ASN A 344 -3.49 -6.42 25.77
CA ASN A 344 -2.52 -6.86 24.75
C ASN A 344 -3.05 -6.67 23.32
N ARG A 345 -3.49 -5.45 22.98
CA ARG A 345 -4.11 -5.13 21.69
C ARG A 345 -3.34 -4.03 20.97
N LEU A 346 -3.29 -4.11 19.65
CA LEU A 346 -2.72 -3.06 18.79
C LEU A 346 -3.77 -1.99 18.53
N LYS A 347 -3.57 -0.79 19.07
CA LYS A 347 -4.41 0.38 18.79
C LYS A 347 -3.82 1.36 17.77
N LYS A 348 -2.55 1.18 17.39
CA LYS A 348 -1.84 2.03 16.42
C LYS A 348 -2.61 2.23 15.11
N THR A 349 -3.29 1.19 14.63
CA THR A 349 -3.99 1.18 13.33
C THR A 349 -5.48 1.47 13.45
N VAL A 350 -5.96 1.89 14.62
CA VAL A 350 -7.39 2.08 14.90
C VAL A 350 -7.64 3.46 15.49
N ASN A 351 -8.44 4.28 14.81
CA ASN A 351 -9.07 5.45 15.41
C ASN A 351 -10.37 5.00 16.08
N SER A 352 -10.39 4.97 17.41
CA SER A 352 -11.51 4.43 18.18
C SER A 352 -12.81 5.21 18.00
N SER A 353 -12.74 6.53 17.81
CA SER A 353 -13.92 7.37 17.60
C SER A 353 -14.59 7.03 16.26
N VAL A 354 -13.81 6.95 15.18
CA VAL A 354 -14.32 6.62 13.86
C VAL A 354 -14.78 5.16 13.80
N ALA A 355 -14.05 4.24 14.42
CA ALA A 355 -14.44 2.83 14.50
C ALA A 355 -15.79 2.61 15.21
N ASN A 356 -16.15 3.49 16.15
CA ASN A 356 -17.45 3.49 16.84
C ASN A 356 -18.56 4.25 16.10
N GLY A 357 -18.31 4.70 14.86
CA GLY A 357 -19.30 5.37 14.04
C GLY A 357 -19.48 6.86 14.34
N ALA A 358 -18.63 7.47 15.16
CA ALA A 358 -18.53 8.92 15.21
C ALA A 358 -17.88 9.34 13.88
N GLY A 359 -18.61 9.96 13.00
CA GLY A 359 -18.08 10.43 11.72
C GLY A 359 -16.77 11.21 11.88
N TYR A 360 -15.98 11.24 10.85
CA TYR A 360 -14.71 11.97 10.82
C TYR A 360 -14.87 13.43 11.26
N SER A 361 -14.16 13.82 12.33
CA SER A 361 -14.30 15.17 12.94
C SER A 361 -13.45 16.24 12.24
N GLY A 362 -12.70 15.91 11.20
CA GLY A 362 -11.84 16.84 10.47
C GLY A 362 -10.53 17.23 11.17
N LYS A 363 -10.23 16.71 12.36
CA LYS A 363 -9.01 17.08 13.11
C LYS A 363 -7.75 16.35 12.69
N SER A 364 -7.89 15.15 12.14
CA SER A 364 -6.77 14.33 11.62
C SER A 364 -7.27 13.49 10.45
N ILE A 365 -6.40 13.20 9.49
CA ILE A 365 -6.74 12.34 8.36
C ILE A 365 -6.68 10.89 8.85
N VAL A 366 -7.82 10.19 8.86
CA VAL A 366 -7.86 8.76 9.19
C VAL A 366 -7.44 7.93 7.98
N GLY A 367 -6.67 6.87 8.23
CA GLY A 367 -6.19 6.09 7.10
C GLY A 367 -5.14 5.03 7.44
N ILE A 368 -4.53 4.55 6.38
CA ILE A 368 -3.55 3.46 6.39
C ILE A 368 -2.22 4.05 5.94
N ASN A 369 -1.21 4.05 6.81
CA ASN A 369 0.14 4.46 6.47
C ASN A 369 0.78 3.45 5.51
N VAL A 370 1.42 3.93 4.44
CA VAL A 370 2.13 3.10 3.46
C VAL A 370 3.62 3.45 3.42
N LEU A 371 3.94 4.75 3.35
CA LEU A 371 5.32 5.27 3.29
C LEU A 371 5.48 6.35 4.34
N ARG A 372 6.46 6.18 5.22
CA ARG A 372 6.76 7.13 6.31
C ARG A 372 8.25 7.49 6.37
N LEU A 373 8.52 8.69 6.82
CA LEU A 373 9.86 9.24 6.93
C LEU A 373 10.88 8.34 7.69
N PRO A 374 10.51 7.68 8.82
CA PRO A 374 11.44 6.79 9.54
C PRO A 374 12.10 5.72 8.67
N GLU A 375 11.38 5.17 7.69
CA GLU A 375 11.92 4.15 6.78
C GLU A 375 13.16 4.64 6.03
N LEU A 376 13.09 5.86 5.53
CA LEU A 376 14.19 6.45 4.74
C LEU A 376 15.42 6.70 5.60
N TYR A 377 15.23 7.12 6.85
CA TYR A 377 16.32 7.28 7.81
C TYR A 377 16.97 5.94 8.17
N TYR A 378 16.18 4.88 8.31
CA TYR A 378 16.73 3.55 8.54
C TYR A 378 17.45 2.98 7.32
N ILE A 379 17.02 3.30 6.08
CA ILE A 379 17.77 2.98 4.86
C ILE A 379 19.12 3.70 4.86
N MET A 380 19.16 4.98 5.21
CA MET A 380 20.39 5.74 5.32
C MET A 380 21.31 5.20 6.43
N ALA A 381 20.75 4.83 7.58
CA ALA A 381 21.51 4.19 8.65
C ALA A 381 22.16 2.89 8.16
N GLU A 382 21.41 2.02 7.48
CA GLU A 382 21.93 0.77 6.92
C GLU A 382 23.04 1.02 5.89
N PHE A 383 22.85 1.99 4.99
CA PHE A 383 23.84 2.36 3.97
C PHE A 383 25.18 2.78 4.57
N TYR A 384 25.16 3.54 5.68
CA TYR A 384 26.37 4.05 6.31
C TYR A 384 26.98 3.11 7.34
N MET A 385 26.35 2.00 7.72
CA MET A 385 26.83 1.12 8.81
C MET A 385 28.30 0.71 8.68
N THR A 386 28.76 0.41 7.47
CA THR A 386 30.14 -0.03 7.24
C THR A 386 31.06 1.10 6.79
N SER A 387 30.56 2.06 6.04
CA SER A 387 31.38 3.12 5.43
C SER A 387 31.54 4.35 6.34
N ASN A 388 30.55 4.66 7.16
CA ASN A 388 30.59 5.80 8.10
C ASN A 388 29.71 5.52 9.34
N PRO A 389 30.23 4.77 10.34
CA PRO A 389 29.45 4.40 11.53
C PRO A 389 28.89 5.58 12.32
N ARG A 390 29.52 6.76 12.25
CA ARG A 390 29.00 7.99 12.88
C ARG A 390 27.70 8.43 12.21
N LEU A 391 27.69 8.55 10.87
CA LEU A 391 26.46 8.90 10.15
C LEU A 391 25.38 7.84 10.31
N ALA A 392 25.74 6.55 10.33
CA ALA A 392 24.79 5.48 10.61
C ALA A 392 24.07 5.68 11.94
N ALA A 393 24.83 5.97 13.01
CA ALA A 393 24.26 6.26 14.32
C ALA A 393 23.43 7.55 14.32
N GLU A 394 23.86 8.60 13.62
CA GLU A 394 23.12 9.86 13.50
C GLU A 394 21.76 9.66 12.83
N PHE A 395 21.69 8.95 11.69
CA PHE A 395 20.41 8.64 11.03
C PHE A 395 19.51 7.75 11.89
N PHE A 396 20.04 6.74 12.52
CA PHE A 396 19.30 5.88 13.44
C PHE A 396 18.72 6.67 14.62
N ASN A 397 19.57 7.43 15.30
CA ASN A 397 19.21 8.22 16.47
C ASN A 397 18.23 9.35 16.15
N ALA A 398 18.24 9.89 14.93
CA ALA A 398 17.28 10.90 14.51
C ALA A 398 15.83 10.39 14.61
N VAL A 399 15.61 9.09 14.41
CA VAL A 399 14.29 8.48 14.63
C VAL A 399 14.10 8.12 16.10
N THR A 400 14.99 7.31 16.66
CA THR A 400 14.80 6.67 17.97
C THR A 400 14.70 7.65 19.13
N SER A 401 15.41 8.79 19.07
CA SER A 401 15.29 9.85 20.06
C SER A 401 13.88 10.47 20.11
N THR A 402 13.18 10.52 18.98
CA THR A 402 11.79 10.98 18.95
C THR A 402 10.79 9.94 19.48
N ARG A 403 11.25 8.72 19.73
CA ARG A 403 10.52 7.63 20.38
C ARG A 403 10.87 7.48 21.87
N GLY A 404 11.74 8.36 22.39
CA GLY A 404 12.16 8.41 23.78
C GLY A 404 13.35 7.49 24.10
N LEU A 405 14.04 6.96 23.10
CA LEU A 405 15.17 6.08 23.31
C LEU A 405 16.48 6.84 23.43
N GLU A 406 17.40 6.30 24.24
CA GLU A 406 18.75 6.82 24.36
C GLU A 406 19.53 6.64 23.06
N PRO A 407 20.39 7.60 22.69
CA PRO A 407 21.17 7.50 21.47
C PRO A 407 22.17 6.34 21.49
N VAL A 408 22.23 5.61 20.40
CA VAL A 408 23.26 4.60 20.14
C VAL A 408 24.56 5.31 19.78
N ALA A 409 25.67 4.94 20.47
CA ALA A 409 26.98 5.52 20.22
C ALA A 409 27.55 5.09 18.85
N GLU A 410 28.48 5.90 18.32
CA GLU A 410 29.20 5.61 17.08
C GLU A 410 29.83 4.19 17.13
N GLY A 411 29.63 3.43 16.05
CA GLY A 411 30.15 2.08 15.89
C GLY A 411 29.48 1.01 16.76
N LYS A 412 28.39 1.35 17.46
CA LYS A 412 27.60 0.40 18.27
C LYS A 412 26.31 -0.07 17.61
N LEU A 413 25.87 0.57 16.52
CA LEU A 413 24.72 0.14 15.76
C LEU A 413 25.01 -1.21 15.10
N THR A 414 24.12 -2.18 15.29
CA THR A 414 24.20 -3.50 14.66
C THR A 414 23.02 -3.73 13.72
N TYR A 415 23.13 -4.70 12.81
CA TYR A 415 22.01 -5.08 11.93
C TYR A 415 20.80 -5.62 12.70
N ASP A 416 21.02 -6.33 13.80
CA ASP A 416 19.93 -6.81 14.65
C ASP A 416 19.22 -5.67 15.38
N MET A 417 19.95 -4.66 15.86
CA MET A 417 19.34 -3.45 16.41
C MET A 417 18.48 -2.74 15.37
N LEU A 418 19.00 -2.56 14.16
CA LEU A 418 18.28 -1.91 13.06
C LEU A 418 17.04 -2.70 12.64
N PHE A 419 17.15 -4.03 12.53
CA PHE A 419 15.99 -4.90 12.25
C PHE A 419 14.91 -4.81 13.34
N ASN A 420 15.32 -4.91 14.61
CA ASN A 420 14.38 -4.83 15.72
C ASN A 420 13.71 -3.45 15.78
N GLU A 421 14.46 -2.39 15.48
CA GLU A 421 13.92 -1.04 15.50
C GLU A 421 12.93 -0.79 14.36
N ARG A 422 13.20 -1.30 13.15
CA ARG A 422 12.22 -1.31 12.05
C ARG A 422 10.98 -2.12 12.41
N ARG A 423 11.15 -3.29 13.01
CA ARG A 423 10.03 -4.14 13.49
C ARG A 423 9.16 -3.38 14.49
N LYS A 424 9.76 -2.65 15.45
CA LYS A 424 9.03 -1.79 16.39
C LYS A 424 8.28 -0.68 15.66
N GLU A 425 8.98 0.05 14.78
CA GLU A 425 8.46 1.24 14.13
C GLU A 425 7.31 0.93 13.17
N PHE A 426 7.38 -0.19 12.46
CA PHE A 426 6.38 -0.58 11.46
C PHE A 426 5.45 -1.70 11.92
N TYR A 427 5.37 -1.96 13.22
CA TYR A 427 4.44 -2.94 13.77
C TYR A 427 3.00 -2.61 13.39
N GLY A 428 2.28 -3.55 12.79
CA GLY A 428 0.93 -3.37 12.28
C GLY A 428 0.81 -2.71 10.91
N GLU A 429 1.94 -2.45 10.23
CA GLU A 429 1.98 -1.83 8.89
C GLU A 429 2.42 -2.80 7.78
N GLY A 430 2.58 -4.10 8.08
CA GLY A 430 2.91 -5.14 7.10
C GLY A 430 4.36 -5.12 6.58
N PHE A 431 5.27 -4.44 7.26
CA PHE A 431 6.66 -4.26 6.80
C PHE A 431 7.57 -5.44 7.14
N THR A 432 7.46 -5.97 8.35
CA THR A 432 8.42 -6.93 8.95
C THR A 432 8.60 -8.20 8.10
N TRP A 433 7.54 -8.73 7.52
CA TRP A 433 7.60 -9.93 6.68
C TRP A 433 8.58 -9.76 5.50
N PHE A 434 8.53 -8.63 4.83
CA PHE A 434 9.35 -8.36 3.65
C PHE A 434 10.82 -8.15 4.03
N GLU A 435 11.09 -7.57 5.19
CA GLU A 435 12.46 -7.46 5.71
C GLU A 435 13.02 -8.84 6.13
N MET A 436 12.22 -9.68 6.78
CA MET A 436 12.61 -11.06 7.09
C MET A 436 12.93 -11.84 5.81
N LYS A 437 12.10 -11.69 4.76
CA LYS A 437 12.33 -12.27 3.44
C LYS A 437 13.65 -11.78 2.82
N LYS A 438 13.90 -10.47 2.86
CA LYS A 438 15.15 -9.86 2.36
C LYS A 438 16.38 -10.40 3.07
N LEU A 439 16.27 -10.64 4.38
CA LEU A 439 17.39 -11.07 5.23
C LEU A 439 17.52 -12.59 5.36
N GLY A 440 16.57 -13.37 4.86
CA GLY A 440 16.54 -14.82 5.07
C GLY A 440 16.46 -15.22 6.54
N LYS A 441 15.65 -14.49 7.36
CA LYS A 441 15.51 -14.80 8.79
C LYS A 441 14.62 -16.02 9.02
N ASP A 442 14.91 -16.81 10.04
CA ASP A 442 14.05 -17.92 10.44
C ASP A 442 12.68 -17.41 10.94
N ILE A 443 11.62 -18.13 10.56
CA ILE A 443 10.25 -17.83 11.00
C ILE A 443 9.91 -18.77 12.16
N LYS A 444 9.81 -18.21 13.36
CA LYS A 444 9.41 -18.97 14.55
C LYS A 444 7.90 -18.88 14.74
N THR A 445 7.17 -19.92 14.34
CA THR A 445 5.71 -19.93 14.42
C THR A 445 5.23 -19.99 15.86
N ALA A 446 4.02 -19.48 16.11
CA ALA A 446 3.38 -19.56 17.42
C ALA A 446 3.16 -21.00 17.92
N ALA A 447 3.14 -21.97 17.02
CA ALA A 447 3.10 -23.40 17.32
C ALA A 447 4.45 -24.00 17.75
N GLY A 448 5.51 -23.18 17.84
CA GLY A 448 6.87 -23.62 18.21
C GLY A 448 7.66 -24.25 17.09
N GLN A 449 7.15 -24.26 15.86
CA GLN A 449 7.90 -24.71 14.69
C GLN A 449 8.82 -23.61 14.19
N THR A 450 10.02 -23.97 13.74
CA THR A 450 10.91 -23.03 13.03
C THR A 450 10.95 -23.40 11.55
N LEU A 451 10.53 -22.45 10.68
CA LEU A 451 10.73 -22.55 9.25
C LEU A 451 12.05 -21.83 8.92
N SER A 452 12.98 -22.58 8.31
CA SER A 452 14.31 -22.03 8.01
C SER A 452 14.24 -20.90 7.00
N GLY A 453 14.87 -19.78 7.34
CA GLY A 453 14.97 -18.62 6.47
C GLY A 453 15.84 -18.83 5.24
N SER A 454 16.71 -19.87 5.25
CA SER A 454 17.54 -20.25 4.10
C SER A 454 16.79 -21.01 3.01
N VAL A 455 15.52 -21.37 3.24
CA VAL A 455 14.66 -22.06 2.26
C VAL A 455 13.77 -21.03 1.56
N PRO A 456 14.02 -20.67 0.29
CA PRO A 456 13.27 -19.63 -0.42
C PRO A 456 11.77 -19.85 -0.42
N GLY A 457 11.32 -21.11 -0.56
CA GLY A 457 9.92 -21.49 -0.57
C GLY A 457 9.12 -21.10 0.69
N ASN A 458 9.79 -20.92 1.83
CA ASN A 458 9.14 -20.45 3.07
C ASN A 458 8.72 -18.96 2.98
N TYR A 459 9.25 -18.22 2.00
CA TYR A 459 8.96 -16.81 1.75
C TYR A 459 8.16 -16.53 0.47
N ILE A 460 7.76 -17.58 -0.25
CA ILE A 460 7.01 -17.44 -1.49
C ILE A 460 5.56 -17.85 -1.24
N VAL A 461 4.65 -16.91 -1.34
CA VAL A 461 3.22 -17.20 -1.37
C VAL A 461 2.92 -17.87 -2.71
N PRO A 462 2.33 -19.06 -2.75
CA PRO A 462 2.03 -19.72 -4.02
C PRO A 462 1.02 -18.89 -4.85
N ILE A 463 1.26 -18.81 -6.14
CA ILE A 463 0.29 -18.23 -7.09
C ILE A 463 -1.01 -19.04 -7.03
N PRO A 464 -2.20 -18.42 -7.17
CA PRO A 464 -3.46 -19.15 -7.20
C PRO A 464 -3.50 -20.19 -8.34
N ASP A 465 -3.99 -21.39 -8.05
CA ASP A 465 -4.01 -22.51 -9.01
C ASP A 465 -4.87 -22.18 -10.24
N GLU A 466 -5.93 -21.39 -10.05
CA GLU A 466 -6.83 -20.93 -11.12
C GLU A 466 -6.14 -20.02 -12.15
N GLU A 467 -5.03 -19.38 -11.79
CA GLU A 467 -4.25 -18.58 -12.74
C GLU A 467 -3.65 -19.46 -13.85
N ASP A 468 -3.07 -20.61 -13.49
CA ASP A 468 -2.50 -21.55 -14.44
C ASP A 468 -3.59 -22.29 -15.24
N GLU A 469 -4.75 -22.57 -14.64
CA GLU A 469 -5.90 -23.17 -15.31
C GLU A 469 -6.48 -22.22 -16.37
N SER A 470 -6.71 -20.95 -16.00
CA SER A 470 -7.24 -19.95 -16.93
C SER A 470 -6.32 -19.69 -18.12
N ARG A 471 -4.99 -19.79 -17.94
CA ARG A 471 -4.03 -19.63 -19.05
C ARG A 471 -4.10 -20.77 -20.06
N LYS A 472 -4.29 -22.01 -19.62
CA LYS A 472 -4.42 -23.17 -20.50
C LYS A 472 -5.69 -23.08 -21.35
N ASP A 473 -6.78 -22.54 -20.79
CA ASP A 473 -8.05 -22.40 -21.51
C ASP A 473 -8.00 -21.31 -22.59
N MET A 474 -7.06 -20.35 -22.49
CA MET A 474 -6.88 -19.28 -23.48
C MET A 474 -5.85 -19.61 -24.57
N GLU A 475 -5.08 -20.67 -24.42
CA GLU A 475 -4.12 -21.16 -25.43
C GLU A 475 -4.78 -22.08 -26.50
N ILE A 476 -6.11 -22.34 -26.38
CA ILE A 476 -6.92 -23.10 -27.34
C ILE A 476 -7.65 -22.13 -28.28
#